data_49816304f30e17e10dbea2e620e46c90
#
_entry.id   49816304f30e17e10dbea2e620e46c90
#
_cell.length_a   1.000
_cell.length_b   1.000
_cell.length_c   1.000
_cell.angle_alpha   90.00
_cell.angle_beta   90.00
_cell.angle_gamma   90.00
#
_symmetry.space_group_name_H-M   'P 1'
#
loop_
_entity.id
_entity.type
_entity.pdbx_description
1 polymer ?
#
loop_
_entity_poly.entity_id
_entity_poly.type
_entity_poly.pdbx_seq_one_letter_code
_entity_poly.pdbx_strand_id
1 'polypeptide(L)'
;MAGVKITDLGTLTTAVDADLLYIVDISDTSQSPQGTSKQIEVGNMFSSGTYTPTASAETNLTTLSYQSTFIKVGNIVSAFVIIDITLDVAQDNGSFELSLPIASNFTSSKQLNAVLQWSKAGLSLAEITAIDIISNTGGNNMLVDITTANTNADLTSCVITFQYEVL
;
A
#
# COMPACT_ATOMS: atom_id res chain seq x y z
N MET A 1 -12.73 9.67 45.77
CA MET A 1 -13.17 10.26 44.47
C MET A 1 -14.22 9.32 43.88
N ALA A 2 -15.40 9.83 43.51
CA ALA A 2 -16.37 9.05 42.75
C ALA A 2 -15.83 8.90 41.32
N GLY A 3 -15.64 7.66 40.86
CA GLY A 3 -15.25 7.39 39.50
C GLY A 3 -16.39 7.72 38.56
N VAL A 4 -16.10 8.31 37.40
CA VAL A 4 -17.07 8.50 36.32
C VAL A 4 -17.37 7.12 35.70
N LYS A 5 -18.66 6.78 35.57
CA LYS A 5 -19.05 5.54 34.91
C LYS A 5 -18.79 5.66 33.40
N ILE A 6 -18.40 4.57 32.76
CA ILE A 6 -18.16 4.54 31.27
C ILE A 6 -19.41 4.99 30.51
N THR A 7 -20.61 4.69 31.04
CA THR A 7 -21.90 5.10 30.46
C THR A 7 -22.17 6.61 30.50
N ASP A 8 -21.42 7.34 31.30
CA ASP A 8 -21.59 8.79 31.49
C ASP A 8 -20.60 9.59 30.62
N LEU A 9 -19.78 8.92 29.84
CA LEU A 9 -18.87 9.54 28.89
C LEU A 9 -19.61 9.94 27.62
N GLY A 10 -19.27 11.11 27.09
CA GLY A 10 -19.79 11.57 25.81
C GLY A 10 -19.37 10.64 24.67
N THR A 11 -20.24 10.51 23.67
CA THR A 11 -19.92 9.72 22.47
C THR A 11 -18.89 10.45 21.61
N LEU A 12 -17.76 9.81 21.31
CA LEU A 12 -16.81 10.29 20.32
C LEU A 12 -17.39 10.00 18.93
N THR A 13 -17.68 11.04 18.15
CA THR A 13 -18.26 10.91 16.79
C THR A 13 -17.20 10.79 15.69
N THR A 14 -15.98 11.27 15.95
CA THR A 14 -14.87 11.21 15.02
C THR A 14 -13.58 11.02 15.79
N ALA A 15 -12.89 9.92 15.57
CA ALA A 15 -11.58 9.67 16.12
C ALA A 15 -10.49 10.35 15.27
N VAL A 16 -9.46 10.88 15.91
CA VAL A 16 -8.25 11.39 15.25
C VAL A 16 -7.04 10.58 15.72
N ASP A 17 -5.93 10.65 14.96
CA ASP A 17 -4.74 9.82 15.21
C ASP A 17 -4.15 9.98 16.62
N ALA A 18 -4.29 11.16 17.21
CA ALA A 18 -3.81 11.45 18.57
C ALA A 18 -4.77 11.00 19.67
N ASP A 19 -5.96 10.50 19.35
CA ASP A 19 -6.88 9.96 20.36
C ASP A 19 -6.31 8.69 20.98
N LEU A 20 -6.56 8.51 22.27
CA LEU A 20 -6.01 7.43 23.07
C LEU A 20 -7.09 6.41 23.42
N LEU A 21 -6.79 5.15 23.18
CA LEU A 21 -7.55 4.02 23.70
C LEU A 21 -6.85 3.46 24.94
N TYR A 22 -7.62 3.23 26.02
CA TYR A 22 -7.13 2.53 27.17
C TYR A 22 -7.35 1.03 27.01
N ILE A 23 -6.28 0.28 27.18
CA ILE A 23 -6.29 -1.18 27.14
C ILE A 23 -5.70 -1.74 28.42
N VAL A 24 -6.03 -2.99 28.74
CA VAL A 24 -5.36 -3.75 29.79
C VAL A 24 -4.44 -4.76 29.12
N ASP A 25 -3.14 -4.58 29.31
CA ASP A 25 -2.13 -5.55 28.87
C ASP A 25 -2.03 -6.66 29.92
N ILE A 26 -2.70 -7.77 29.64
CA ILE A 26 -2.74 -8.92 30.57
C ILE A 26 -1.40 -9.69 30.63
N SER A 27 -0.48 -9.46 29.70
CA SER A 27 0.87 -10.04 29.71
C SER A 27 1.83 -9.28 30.61
N ASP A 28 1.55 -7.99 30.89
CA ASP A 28 2.32 -7.15 31.79
C ASP A 28 1.63 -7.10 33.16
N THR A 29 2.11 -7.88 34.12
CA THR A 29 1.60 -7.96 35.48
C THR A 29 2.40 -7.11 36.49
N SER A 30 3.21 -6.16 36.02
CA SER A 30 4.09 -5.35 36.86
C SER A 30 3.37 -4.48 37.90
N GLN A 31 2.13 -4.06 37.62
CA GLN A 31 1.31 -3.23 38.48
C GLN A 31 0.14 -3.99 39.11
N SER A 32 -0.35 -5.04 38.50
CA SER A 32 -1.47 -5.84 38.95
C SER A 32 -1.44 -7.24 38.36
N PRO A 33 -1.84 -8.29 39.14
CA PRO A 33 -1.99 -9.65 38.61
C PRO A 33 -3.00 -9.78 37.45
N GLN A 34 -3.91 -8.80 37.32
CA GLN A 34 -4.93 -8.74 36.27
C GLN A 34 -4.43 -8.03 34.99
N GLY A 35 -3.20 -7.52 34.99
CA GLY A 35 -2.59 -6.78 33.89
C GLY A 35 -2.35 -5.30 34.22
N THR A 36 -1.66 -4.64 33.36
CA THR A 36 -1.30 -3.21 33.46
C THR A 36 -2.11 -2.39 32.48
N SER A 37 -2.69 -1.28 32.95
CA SER A 37 -3.40 -0.34 32.06
C SER A 37 -2.41 0.41 31.19
N LYS A 38 -2.63 0.40 29.89
CA LYS A 38 -1.82 1.09 28.89
C LYS A 38 -2.70 1.95 27.99
N GLN A 39 -2.06 2.84 27.27
CA GLN A 39 -2.68 3.68 26.26
C GLN A 39 -2.10 3.32 24.90
N ILE A 40 -2.95 3.31 23.87
CA ILE A 40 -2.55 3.20 22.47
C ILE A 40 -3.18 4.34 21.70
N GLU A 41 -2.40 5.03 20.90
CA GLU A 41 -2.92 6.04 19.97
C GLU A 41 -3.68 5.37 18.83
N VAL A 42 -4.79 5.96 18.43
CA VAL A 42 -5.62 5.48 17.32
C VAL A 42 -4.79 5.40 16.02
N GLY A 43 -3.92 6.40 15.77
CA GLY A 43 -3.03 6.41 14.61
C GLY A 43 -2.04 5.25 14.55
N ASN A 44 -1.72 4.61 15.70
CA ASN A 44 -0.89 3.41 15.72
C ASN A 44 -1.66 2.15 15.29
N MET A 45 -2.98 2.18 15.36
CA MET A 45 -3.84 1.07 14.93
C MET A 45 -4.31 1.23 13.50
N PHE A 46 -4.64 2.46 13.12
CA PHE A 46 -5.20 2.80 11.81
C PHE A 46 -4.57 4.09 11.31
N SER A 47 -4.07 4.08 10.10
CA SER A 47 -3.68 5.30 9.42
C SER A 47 -4.10 5.24 7.95
N SER A 48 -4.36 6.39 7.37
CA SER A 48 -4.63 6.51 5.94
C SER A 48 -4.02 7.81 5.43
N GLY A 49 -3.77 7.86 4.15
CA GLY A 49 -3.18 9.05 3.55
C GLY A 49 -3.16 9.01 2.05
N THR A 50 -2.61 10.09 1.51
CA THR A 50 -2.29 10.20 0.09
C THR A 50 -0.78 10.22 -0.09
N TYR A 51 -0.32 9.73 -1.23
CA TYR A 51 1.07 9.82 -1.66
C TYR A 51 1.13 9.85 -3.18
N THR A 52 2.21 10.36 -3.73
CA THR A 52 2.50 10.23 -5.17
C THR A 52 3.65 9.24 -5.29
N PRO A 53 3.41 8.04 -5.86
CA PRO A 53 4.46 7.06 -6.02
C PRO A 53 5.55 7.59 -6.95
N THR A 54 6.80 7.23 -6.67
CA THR A 54 7.92 7.51 -7.56
C THR A 54 8.24 6.24 -8.32
N ALA A 55 8.23 6.32 -9.65
CA ALA A 55 8.76 5.27 -10.50
C ALA A 55 10.27 5.46 -10.70
N SER A 56 10.99 4.36 -10.81
CA SER A 56 12.43 4.30 -11.03
C SER A 56 12.80 3.03 -11.79
N ALA A 57 14.04 2.92 -12.22
CA ALA A 57 14.55 1.75 -12.96
C ALA A 57 13.70 1.40 -14.19
N GLU A 58 13.15 2.40 -14.88
CA GLU A 58 12.31 2.22 -16.03
C GLU A 58 13.12 1.63 -17.20
N THR A 59 12.60 0.56 -17.79
CA THR A 59 13.20 -0.13 -18.93
C THR A 59 12.14 -0.31 -20.01
N ASN A 60 12.40 0.17 -21.22
CA ASN A 60 11.52 0.09 -22.38
C ASN A 60 10.11 0.69 -22.20
N LEU A 61 9.97 1.55 -21.20
CA LEU A 61 8.73 2.27 -20.90
C LEU A 61 9.02 3.56 -20.14
N THR A 62 8.03 4.45 -20.12
CA THR A 62 7.99 5.63 -19.26
C THR A 62 6.70 5.63 -18.45
N THR A 63 6.73 6.24 -17.27
CA THR A 63 5.56 6.29 -16.38
C THR A 63 5.23 7.72 -15.98
N LEU A 64 3.94 7.96 -15.69
CA LEU A 64 3.46 9.18 -15.07
C LEU A 64 2.59 8.82 -13.86
N SER A 65 3.09 9.11 -12.67
CA SER A 65 2.40 8.81 -11.41
C SER A 65 1.48 9.95 -10.99
N TYR A 66 0.33 9.58 -10.43
CA TYR A 66 -0.64 10.53 -9.88
C TYR A 66 -0.80 10.34 -8.37
N GLN A 67 -1.46 11.33 -7.74
CA GLN A 67 -1.80 11.22 -6.34
C GLN A 67 -2.66 9.97 -6.09
N SER A 68 -2.22 9.18 -5.16
CA SER A 68 -2.71 7.85 -4.83
C SER A 68 -3.08 7.78 -3.36
N THR A 69 -3.78 6.74 -2.93
CA THR A 69 -4.26 6.61 -1.55
C THR A 69 -3.81 5.30 -0.94
N PHE A 70 -3.69 5.28 0.39
CA PHE A 70 -3.44 4.06 1.14
C PHE A 70 -4.17 4.05 2.48
N ILE A 71 -4.35 2.86 3.02
CA ILE A 71 -4.83 2.59 4.37
C ILE A 71 -3.87 1.59 5.00
N LYS A 72 -3.51 1.83 6.27
CA LYS A 72 -2.76 0.89 7.10
C LYS A 72 -3.62 0.46 8.29
N VAL A 73 -3.67 -0.83 8.54
CA VAL A 73 -4.32 -1.44 9.71
C VAL A 73 -3.33 -2.39 10.37
N GLY A 74 -2.89 -2.05 11.57
CA GLY A 74 -1.78 -2.77 12.19
C GLY A 74 -0.52 -2.71 11.32
N ASN A 75 0.00 -3.86 10.93
CA ASN A 75 1.15 -3.96 10.01
C ASN A 75 0.77 -4.10 8.54
N ILE A 76 -0.51 -4.17 8.20
CA ILE A 76 -0.95 -4.36 6.82
C ILE A 76 -1.23 -3.02 6.17
N VAL A 77 -0.65 -2.79 5.01
CA VAL A 77 -0.89 -1.64 4.13
C VAL A 77 -1.64 -2.10 2.90
N SER A 78 -2.73 -1.43 2.59
CA SER A 78 -3.46 -1.56 1.34
C SER A 78 -3.39 -0.24 0.59
N ALA A 79 -2.98 -0.25 -0.67
CA ALA A 79 -2.82 0.95 -1.47
C ALA A 79 -3.54 0.83 -2.82
N PHE A 80 -3.96 2.00 -3.30
CA PHE A 80 -4.61 2.19 -4.59
C PHE A 80 -3.82 3.26 -5.34
N VAL A 81 -3.08 2.84 -6.36
CA VAL A 81 -2.17 3.67 -7.15
C VAL A 81 -2.74 3.97 -8.51
N ILE A 82 -2.65 5.22 -8.93
CA ILE A 82 -3.00 5.66 -10.28
C ILE A 82 -1.71 6.02 -11.02
N ILE A 83 -1.51 5.43 -12.21
CA ILE A 83 -0.32 5.61 -13.03
C ILE A 83 -0.67 5.44 -14.51
N ASP A 84 -0.07 6.25 -15.38
CA ASP A 84 -0.05 6.01 -16.82
C ASP A 84 1.29 5.37 -17.19
N ILE A 85 1.27 4.43 -18.12
CA ILE A 85 2.44 3.70 -18.62
C ILE A 85 2.48 3.81 -20.11
N THR A 86 3.58 4.31 -20.65
CA THR A 86 3.85 4.39 -22.11
C THR A 86 4.98 3.43 -22.42
N LEU A 87 4.73 2.47 -23.30
CA LEU A 87 5.73 1.52 -23.76
C LEU A 87 6.55 2.12 -24.91
N ASP A 88 7.87 2.20 -24.74
CA ASP A 88 8.76 2.88 -25.67
C ASP A 88 9.15 1.98 -26.86
N VAL A 89 9.07 0.66 -26.70
CA VAL A 89 9.51 -0.32 -27.71
C VAL A 89 8.45 -1.40 -27.92
N ALA A 90 8.18 -1.71 -29.20
CA ALA A 90 7.29 -2.80 -29.59
C ALA A 90 7.92 -4.18 -29.33
N GLN A 91 7.13 -5.13 -28.86
CA GLN A 91 7.51 -6.55 -28.69
C GLN A 91 8.60 -6.79 -27.63
N ASP A 92 8.73 -5.93 -26.64
CA ASP A 92 9.71 -6.09 -25.59
C ASP A 92 9.07 -6.09 -24.20
N ASN A 93 9.82 -6.56 -23.23
CA ASN A 93 9.40 -6.49 -21.85
C ASN A 93 9.72 -5.09 -21.32
N GLY A 94 8.70 -4.43 -20.77
CA GLY A 94 8.88 -3.20 -20.02
C GLY A 94 8.87 -3.49 -18.51
N SER A 95 9.70 -2.78 -17.75
CA SER A 95 9.70 -2.91 -16.31
C SER A 95 9.96 -1.58 -15.61
N PHE A 96 9.48 -1.44 -14.40
CA PHE A 96 9.78 -0.31 -13.52
C PHE A 96 9.63 -0.71 -12.05
N GLU A 97 10.32 0.01 -11.19
CA GLU A 97 10.12 -0.05 -9.76
C GLU A 97 9.20 1.07 -9.30
N LEU A 98 8.32 0.78 -8.35
CA LEU A 98 7.38 1.76 -7.80
C LEU A 98 7.54 1.85 -6.28
N SER A 99 7.70 3.08 -5.76
CA SER A 99 7.83 3.31 -4.33
C SER A 99 6.54 2.96 -3.57
N LEU A 100 6.70 2.46 -2.35
CA LEU A 100 5.61 2.16 -1.44
C LEU A 100 5.20 3.39 -0.61
N PRO A 101 3.92 3.53 -0.19
CA PRO A 101 3.50 4.61 0.70
C PRO A 101 4.14 4.53 2.09
N ILE A 102 4.41 3.34 2.56
CA ILE A 102 5.13 3.06 3.81
C ILE A 102 6.23 2.05 3.48
N ALA A 103 7.46 2.38 3.82
CA ALA A 103 8.60 1.52 3.56
C ALA A 103 8.47 0.15 4.23
N SER A 104 8.89 -0.90 3.54
CA SER A 104 8.95 -2.26 4.07
C SER A 104 10.19 -2.97 3.53
N ASN A 105 10.95 -3.64 4.40
CA ASN A 105 12.16 -4.36 4.02
C ASN A 105 11.81 -5.78 3.55
N PHE A 106 11.42 -5.93 2.31
CA PHE A 106 11.08 -7.23 1.75
C PHE A 106 12.26 -8.20 1.73
N THR A 107 12.06 -9.41 2.21
CA THR A 107 13.04 -10.51 2.19
C THR A 107 12.69 -11.58 1.16
N SER A 108 11.50 -11.50 0.56
CA SER A 108 10.99 -12.42 -0.47
C SER A 108 10.13 -11.66 -1.47
N SER A 109 10.17 -12.06 -2.74
CA SER A 109 9.32 -11.52 -3.81
C SER A 109 7.82 -11.82 -3.66
N LYS A 110 7.44 -12.62 -2.68
CA LYS A 110 6.04 -13.03 -2.41
C LYS A 110 5.38 -12.29 -1.25
N GLN A 111 6.00 -11.23 -0.74
CA GLN A 111 5.48 -10.48 0.41
C GLN A 111 4.53 -9.33 0.01
N LEU A 112 4.24 -9.21 -1.28
CA LEU A 112 3.29 -8.27 -1.83
C LEU A 112 2.29 -9.03 -2.70
N ASN A 113 1.00 -8.68 -2.56
CA ASN A 113 -0.06 -9.14 -3.45
C ASN A 113 -0.62 -7.93 -4.19
N ALA A 114 -0.65 -7.99 -5.52
CA ALA A 114 -1.08 -6.87 -6.35
C ALA A 114 -1.91 -7.30 -7.55
N VAL A 115 -2.75 -6.37 -8.00
CA VAL A 115 -3.53 -6.49 -9.24
C VAL A 115 -3.40 -5.17 -9.99
N LEU A 116 -3.10 -5.24 -11.28
CA LEU A 116 -3.12 -4.11 -12.19
C LEU A 116 -4.39 -4.16 -13.04
N GLN A 117 -5.10 -3.06 -13.07
CA GLN A 117 -6.24 -2.81 -13.96
C GLN A 117 -5.91 -1.60 -14.82
N TRP A 118 -6.29 -1.62 -16.09
CA TRP A 118 -6.09 -0.49 -17.00
C TRP A 118 -7.34 -0.22 -17.82
N SER A 119 -7.56 1.04 -18.13
CA SER A 119 -8.45 1.46 -19.19
C SER A 119 -7.62 1.88 -20.39
N LYS A 120 -8.11 1.59 -21.58
CA LYS A 120 -7.32 1.71 -22.79
C LYS A 120 -7.81 2.80 -23.73
N ALA A 121 -6.85 3.56 -24.29
CA ALA A 121 -7.05 4.23 -25.55
C ALA A 121 -6.25 3.47 -26.66
N GLY A 122 -6.91 2.60 -27.39
CA GLY A 122 -6.36 2.06 -28.64
C GLY A 122 -5.80 0.62 -28.65
N LEU A 123 -5.60 -0.14 -27.53
CA LEU A 123 -5.07 -1.52 -27.55
C LEU A 123 -6.14 -2.63 -27.43
N SER A 124 -5.92 -3.80 -28.02
CA SER A 124 -6.69 -5.01 -27.74
C SER A 124 -6.06 -5.78 -26.56
N LEU A 125 -6.86 -6.39 -25.68
CA LEU A 125 -6.39 -7.23 -24.57
C LEU A 125 -5.40 -8.34 -25.00
N ALA A 126 -5.36 -8.65 -26.30
CA ALA A 126 -4.44 -9.65 -26.87
C ALA A 126 -2.98 -9.18 -26.95
N GLU A 127 -2.68 -7.92 -26.67
CA GLU A 127 -1.33 -7.36 -26.84
C GLU A 127 -0.52 -7.38 -25.53
N ILE A 128 -1.15 -7.44 -24.37
CA ILE A 128 -0.47 -7.70 -23.10
C ILE A 128 -0.57 -9.19 -22.80
N THR A 129 0.55 -9.87 -22.79
CA THR A 129 0.61 -11.31 -22.60
C THR A 129 0.83 -11.70 -21.16
N ALA A 130 1.51 -10.87 -20.38
CA ALA A 130 1.70 -11.07 -18.93
C ALA A 130 1.96 -9.74 -18.21
N ILE A 131 1.54 -9.70 -16.96
CA ILE A 131 1.94 -8.68 -15.98
C ILE A 131 2.34 -9.43 -14.73
N ASP A 132 3.53 -9.18 -14.25
CA ASP A 132 4.02 -9.68 -12.96
C ASP A 132 4.29 -8.49 -12.04
N ILE A 133 3.76 -8.54 -10.82
CA ILE A 133 3.97 -7.51 -9.82
C ILE A 133 4.43 -8.19 -8.55
N ILE A 134 5.67 -7.94 -8.17
CA ILE A 134 6.33 -8.59 -7.04
C ILE A 134 6.98 -7.57 -6.11
N SER A 135 7.20 -7.97 -4.87
CA SER A 135 8.04 -7.20 -3.95
C SER A 135 9.51 -7.28 -4.37
N ASN A 136 10.19 -6.13 -4.43
CA ASN A 136 11.62 -6.09 -4.71
C ASN A 136 12.39 -6.46 -3.44
N THR A 137 13.07 -7.61 -3.45
CA THR A 137 13.84 -8.12 -2.31
C THR A 137 15.04 -7.22 -2.00
N GLY A 138 15.18 -6.83 -0.74
CA GLY A 138 16.23 -5.91 -0.27
C GLY A 138 15.94 -4.43 -0.56
N GLY A 139 14.75 -4.12 -1.09
CA GLY A 139 14.28 -2.77 -1.38
C GLY A 139 12.94 -2.43 -0.71
N ASN A 140 12.57 -1.16 -0.78
CA ASN A 140 11.29 -0.62 -0.32
C ASN A 140 10.33 -0.36 -1.50
N ASN A 141 10.49 -1.07 -2.59
CA ASN A 141 9.76 -0.87 -3.84
C ASN A 141 9.05 -2.16 -4.25
N MET A 142 8.03 -2.03 -5.08
CA MET A 142 7.53 -3.15 -5.87
C MET A 142 8.13 -3.07 -7.28
N LEU A 143 8.37 -4.23 -7.89
CA LEU A 143 8.77 -4.37 -9.29
C LEU A 143 7.52 -4.72 -10.11
N VAL A 144 7.33 -4.03 -11.21
CA VAL A 144 6.27 -4.29 -12.17
C VAL A 144 6.92 -4.65 -13.50
N ASP A 145 6.66 -5.86 -13.97
CA ASP A 145 7.09 -6.37 -15.27
C ASP A 145 5.89 -6.53 -16.20
N ILE A 146 5.97 -5.97 -17.39
CA ILE A 146 4.92 -6.02 -18.40
C ILE A 146 5.47 -6.67 -19.66
N THR A 147 4.89 -7.77 -20.09
CA THR A 147 5.23 -8.44 -21.34
C THR A 147 4.17 -8.15 -22.39
N THR A 148 4.58 -7.65 -23.54
CA THR A 148 3.68 -7.33 -24.66
C THR A 148 3.98 -8.18 -25.88
N ALA A 149 2.94 -8.56 -26.63
CA ALA A 149 3.07 -9.34 -27.84
C ALA A 149 3.34 -8.46 -29.07
N ASN A 150 2.93 -7.20 -29.07
CA ASN A 150 2.98 -6.34 -30.25
C ASN A 150 2.74 -4.86 -29.90
N THR A 151 3.52 -3.96 -30.50
CA THR A 151 3.30 -2.51 -30.65
C THR A 151 3.53 -1.59 -29.44
N ASN A 152 3.90 -0.35 -29.77
CA ASN A 152 3.91 0.79 -28.84
C ASN A 152 2.51 0.99 -28.26
N ALA A 153 2.37 0.76 -26.99
CA ALA A 153 1.09 0.79 -26.33
C ALA A 153 1.12 1.77 -25.17
N ASP A 154 0.22 2.73 -25.20
CA ASP A 154 -0.05 3.58 -24.06
C ASP A 154 -1.11 2.93 -23.18
N LEU A 155 -0.74 2.61 -21.96
CA LEU A 155 -1.66 2.19 -20.92
C LEU A 155 -2.01 3.42 -20.10
N THR A 156 -3.16 4.02 -20.39
CA THR A 156 -3.64 5.18 -19.65
C THR A 156 -4.57 4.77 -18.52
N SER A 157 -4.59 5.55 -17.45
CA SER A 157 -5.43 5.32 -16.28
C SER A 157 -5.28 3.91 -15.70
N CYS A 158 -4.04 3.45 -15.59
CA CYS A 158 -3.74 2.22 -14.89
C CYS A 158 -3.99 2.38 -13.39
N VAL A 159 -4.60 1.36 -12.81
CA VAL A 159 -4.80 1.27 -11.37
C VAL A 159 -4.07 0.04 -10.87
N ILE A 160 -3.13 0.24 -9.97
CA ILE A 160 -2.48 -0.85 -9.25
C ILE A 160 -3.04 -0.87 -7.83
N THR A 161 -3.75 -1.94 -7.49
CA THR A 161 -4.17 -2.19 -6.12
C THR A 161 -3.25 -3.24 -5.53
N PHE A 162 -2.65 -2.94 -4.38
CA PHE A 162 -1.74 -3.89 -3.74
C PHE A 162 -1.85 -3.87 -2.22
N GLN A 163 -1.40 -4.96 -1.62
CA GLN A 163 -1.36 -5.15 -0.19
C GLN A 163 -0.04 -5.80 0.22
N TYR A 164 0.53 -5.36 1.35
CA TYR A 164 1.75 -5.92 1.93
C TYR A 164 1.79 -5.71 3.44
N GLU A 165 2.67 -6.46 4.10
CA GLU A 165 2.99 -6.30 5.51
C GLU A 165 4.23 -5.40 5.66
N VAL A 166 4.16 -4.47 6.60
CA VAL A 166 5.33 -3.66 7.02
C VAL A 166 6.15 -4.50 8.00
N LEU A 167 7.38 -4.80 7.60
CA LEU A 167 8.33 -5.66 8.33
C LEU A 167 9.30 -4.83 9.17
#